data_45da4a0ebd359f06da1820bbe3d27203
#
_entry.id   45da4a0ebd359f06da1820bbe3d27203
#
_cell.length_a   1.000
_cell.length_b   1.000
_cell.length_c   1.000
_cell.angle_alpha   90.00
_cell.angle_beta   90.00
_cell.angle_gamma   90.00
#
_symmetry.space_group_name_H-M   'P 1'
#
loop_
_entity.id
_entity.type
_entity.pdbx_description
1 polymer ?
#
loop_
_entity_poly.entity_id
_entity_poly.type
_entity_poly.pdbx_seq_one_letter_code
_entity_poly.pdbx_strand_id
1 'polypeptide(L)'
;MSSKRILFVCTGNSCRSVMAEGLLRAALKRAALQHAVAVESAGVFAMEGMPPTHETLRVLQEADVDMSGHRSRTLTIPMVEDADLIFAMEHFQLEEILRRAPSAKDKAYLLKPYGLPTADAEGNPNIPDPIGKPLEVYEVCYSEIRAAVDRVAKSLGVAST
;
A
#
# COMPACT_ATOMS: atom_id res chain seq x y z
N MET A 1 0.92 -11.51 -22.37
CA MET A 1 0.08 -10.50 -21.74
C MET A 1 0.83 -9.82 -20.61
N SER A 2 0.86 -8.50 -20.63
CA SER A 2 1.48 -7.75 -19.53
C SER A 2 0.58 -7.84 -18.30
N SER A 3 1.17 -8.13 -17.14
CA SER A 3 0.44 -8.10 -15.88
C SER A 3 0.27 -6.66 -15.43
N LYS A 4 -0.82 -6.38 -14.72
CA LYS A 4 -1.03 -5.08 -14.09
C LYS A 4 -0.09 -4.95 -12.89
N ARG A 5 0.48 -3.76 -12.68
CA ARG A 5 1.42 -3.51 -11.58
C ARG A 5 0.87 -2.46 -10.63
N ILE A 6 0.80 -2.82 -9.35
CA ILE A 6 0.31 -1.95 -8.28
C ILE A 6 1.50 -1.63 -7.35
N LEU A 7 1.70 -0.36 -7.06
CA LEU A 7 2.78 0.11 -6.19
C LEU A 7 2.19 0.86 -5.00
N PHE A 8 2.50 0.41 -3.79
CA PHE A 8 2.15 1.11 -2.55
C PHE A 8 3.37 1.89 -2.03
N VAL A 9 3.16 3.14 -1.66
CA VAL A 9 4.25 4.03 -1.23
C VAL A 9 3.94 4.66 0.12
N CYS A 10 4.89 4.56 1.04
CA CYS A 10 4.83 5.30 2.31
C CYS A 10 6.18 6.00 2.53
N THR A 11 6.53 6.34 3.76
CA THR A 11 7.81 7.01 4.03
C THR A 11 8.96 6.01 4.11
N GLY A 12 8.89 5.08 5.06
CA GLY A 12 10.01 4.18 5.39
C GLY A 12 9.92 2.79 4.81
N ASN A 13 8.80 2.42 4.20
CA ASN A 13 8.56 1.07 3.66
C ASN A 13 8.76 -0.04 4.69
N SER A 14 8.32 0.21 5.91
CA SER A 14 8.44 -0.76 7.01
C SER A 14 7.12 -1.04 7.74
N CYS A 15 6.08 -0.24 7.49
CA CYS A 15 4.78 -0.40 8.16
C CYS A 15 3.64 -0.36 7.16
N ARG A 16 3.16 0.83 6.80
CA ARG A 16 1.92 1.02 6.01
C ARG A 16 1.94 0.37 4.64
N SER A 17 2.98 0.61 3.86
CA SER A 17 3.08 0.03 2.52
C SER A 17 3.29 -1.47 2.55
N VAL A 18 3.92 -1.98 3.61
CA VAL A 18 4.10 -3.43 3.82
C VAL A 18 2.76 -4.08 4.11
N MET A 19 1.94 -3.46 4.96
CA MET A 19 0.59 -3.96 5.24
C MET A 19 -0.25 -4.04 3.96
N ALA A 20 -0.23 -2.97 3.17
CA ALA A 20 -1.00 -2.89 1.93
C ALA A 20 -0.54 -3.95 0.92
N GLU A 21 0.77 -4.08 0.73
CA GLU A 21 1.33 -5.07 -0.19
C GLU A 21 0.93 -6.48 0.22
N GLY A 22 1.11 -6.83 1.49
CA GLY A 22 0.80 -8.17 1.99
C GLY A 22 -0.68 -8.51 1.87
N LEU A 23 -1.54 -7.57 2.25
CA LEU A 23 -2.99 -7.77 2.18
C LEU A 23 -3.50 -7.94 0.74
N LEU A 24 -2.99 -7.12 -0.18
CA LEU A 24 -3.41 -7.22 -1.58
C LEU A 24 -2.90 -8.52 -2.21
N ARG A 25 -1.66 -8.89 -1.96
CA ARG A 25 -1.12 -10.16 -2.46
C ARG A 25 -1.95 -11.35 -1.98
N ALA A 26 -2.33 -11.34 -0.71
CA ALA A 26 -3.16 -12.41 -0.14
C ALA A 26 -4.54 -12.47 -0.79
N ALA A 27 -5.18 -11.31 -1.00
CA ALA A 27 -6.48 -11.24 -1.67
C ALA A 27 -6.42 -11.75 -3.10
N LEU A 28 -5.39 -11.38 -3.83
CA LEU A 28 -5.18 -11.82 -5.22
C LEU A 28 -4.93 -13.33 -5.29
N LYS A 29 -4.17 -13.87 -4.36
CA LYS A 29 -3.88 -15.30 -4.30
C LYS A 29 -5.18 -16.11 -4.07
N ARG A 30 -6.01 -15.65 -3.13
CA ARG A 30 -7.31 -16.31 -2.87
C ARG A 30 -8.23 -16.29 -4.10
N ALA A 31 -8.11 -15.25 -4.93
CA ALA A 31 -8.90 -15.10 -6.16
C ALA A 31 -8.24 -15.72 -7.38
N ALA A 32 -7.09 -16.37 -7.23
CA ALA A 32 -6.28 -16.93 -8.31
C ALA A 32 -5.83 -15.89 -9.35
N LEU A 33 -5.61 -14.63 -8.90
CA LEU A 33 -5.16 -13.52 -9.73
C LEU A 33 -3.70 -13.13 -9.49
N GLN A 34 -2.96 -13.91 -8.70
CA GLN A 34 -1.59 -13.58 -8.31
C GLN A 34 -0.61 -13.49 -9.48
N HIS A 35 -0.92 -14.09 -10.62
CA HIS A 35 -0.09 -14.01 -11.82
C HIS A 35 -0.54 -12.91 -12.79
N ALA A 36 -1.73 -12.36 -12.57
CA ALA A 36 -2.27 -11.28 -13.40
C ALA A 36 -1.95 -9.89 -12.83
N VAL A 37 -1.64 -9.80 -11.54
CA VAL A 37 -1.39 -8.53 -10.87
C VAL A 37 -0.12 -8.66 -10.03
N ALA A 38 0.88 -7.85 -10.32
CA ALA A 38 2.10 -7.75 -9.52
C ALA A 38 1.93 -6.64 -8.49
N VAL A 39 2.34 -6.89 -7.26
CA VAL A 39 2.22 -5.92 -6.16
C VAL A 39 3.60 -5.64 -5.58
N GLU A 40 3.93 -4.37 -5.45
CA GLU A 40 5.21 -3.92 -4.90
C GLU A 40 4.97 -2.79 -3.91
N SER A 41 5.97 -2.50 -3.09
CA SER A 41 5.96 -1.35 -2.19
C SER A 41 7.34 -0.71 -2.10
N ALA A 42 7.37 0.58 -1.76
CA ALA A 42 8.60 1.36 -1.60
C ALA A 42 8.36 2.53 -0.66
N GLY A 43 9.42 3.21 -0.27
CA GLY A 43 9.33 4.40 0.58
C GLY A 43 10.03 5.59 -0.06
N VAL A 44 9.45 6.78 0.13
CA VAL A 44 10.06 8.01 -0.41
C VAL A 44 11.36 8.38 0.31
N PHE A 45 11.50 7.95 1.57
CA PHE A 45 12.71 8.17 2.40
C PHE A 45 13.05 6.89 3.16
N ALA A 46 13.06 5.75 2.47
CA ALA A 46 13.35 4.46 3.08
C ALA A 46 14.86 4.25 3.25
N MET A 47 15.22 3.55 4.32
CA MET A 47 16.55 2.95 4.44
C MET A 47 16.49 1.60 3.74
N GLU A 48 17.46 1.33 2.85
CA GLU A 48 17.47 0.06 2.11
C GLU A 48 17.68 -1.14 3.04
N GLY A 49 16.95 -2.22 2.77
CA GLY A 49 17.23 -3.52 3.37
C GLY A 49 16.73 -3.75 4.79
N MET A 50 15.88 -2.87 5.32
CA MET A 50 15.34 -3.03 6.67
C MET A 50 14.14 -3.96 6.71
N PRO A 51 14.01 -4.82 7.74
CA PRO A 51 12.82 -5.65 7.88
C PRO A 51 11.61 -4.81 8.31
N PRO A 52 10.38 -5.35 8.16
CA PRO A 52 9.21 -4.70 8.74
C PRO A 52 9.31 -4.60 10.26
N THR A 53 8.59 -3.65 10.86
CA THR A 53 8.52 -3.56 12.31
C THR A 53 7.79 -4.78 12.88
N HIS A 54 8.09 -5.14 14.13
CA HIS A 54 7.43 -6.25 14.81
C HIS A 54 5.92 -6.08 14.86
N GLU A 55 5.47 -4.86 15.12
CA GLU A 55 4.05 -4.53 15.21
C GLU A 55 3.36 -4.72 13.87
N THR A 56 4.04 -4.37 12.76
CA THR A 56 3.51 -4.62 11.41
C THR A 56 3.29 -6.11 11.18
N LEU A 57 4.29 -6.93 11.50
CA LEU A 57 4.18 -8.38 11.35
C LEU A 57 3.08 -8.96 12.23
N ARG A 58 2.93 -8.42 13.44
CA ARG A 58 1.92 -8.84 14.41
C ARG A 58 0.50 -8.60 13.91
N VAL A 59 0.20 -7.39 13.41
CA VAL A 59 -1.15 -7.09 12.92
C VAL A 59 -1.48 -7.89 11.66
N LEU A 60 -0.49 -8.18 10.83
CA LEU A 60 -0.71 -8.99 9.63
C LEU A 60 -1.01 -10.46 9.94
N GLN A 61 -0.60 -10.97 11.11
CA GLN A 61 -0.93 -12.32 11.53
C GLN A 61 -2.44 -12.57 11.64
N GLU A 62 -3.22 -11.53 11.94
CA GLU A 62 -4.68 -11.63 12.00
C GLU A 62 -5.29 -12.06 10.67
N ALA A 63 -4.62 -11.75 9.57
CA ALA A 63 -5.06 -12.11 8.22
C ALA A 63 -4.28 -13.28 7.63
N ASP A 64 -3.48 -13.97 8.44
CA ASP A 64 -2.57 -15.04 8.00
C ASP A 64 -1.61 -14.56 6.89
N VAL A 65 -1.14 -13.33 7.01
CA VAL A 65 -0.21 -12.72 6.05
C VAL A 65 1.18 -12.67 6.67
N ASP A 66 2.15 -13.28 6.00
CA ASP A 66 3.55 -13.28 6.43
C ASP A 66 4.39 -12.39 5.50
N MET A 67 4.85 -11.26 6.03
CA MET A 67 5.74 -10.33 5.32
C MET A 67 7.13 -10.29 5.96
N SER A 68 7.50 -11.32 6.70
CA SER A 68 8.80 -11.37 7.39
C SER A 68 10.00 -11.33 6.43
N GLY A 69 9.81 -11.78 5.20
CA GLY A 69 10.86 -11.73 4.18
C GLY A 69 10.99 -10.38 3.47
N HIS A 70 10.08 -9.44 3.73
CA HIS A 70 10.13 -8.13 3.10
C HIS A 70 11.36 -7.33 3.59
N ARG A 71 11.97 -6.60 2.65
CA ARG A 71 13.04 -5.64 2.96
C ARG A 71 12.70 -4.31 2.32
N SER A 72 12.87 -3.25 3.10
CA SER A 72 12.55 -1.89 2.65
C SER A 72 13.41 -1.47 1.46
N ARG A 73 12.82 -0.66 0.61
CA ARG A 73 13.53 -0.11 -0.56
C ARG A 73 13.06 1.30 -0.86
N THR A 74 14.00 2.08 -1.37
CA THR A 74 13.76 3.46 -1.77
C THR A 74 12.97 3.50 -3.08
N LEU A 75 11.98 4.37 -3.14
CA LEU A 75 11.23 4.62 -4.36
C LEU A 75 12.15 5.12 -5.47
N THR A 76 12.05 4.52 -6.65
CA THR A 76 12.81 4.93 -7.84
C THR A 76 11.87 5.37 -8.95
N ILE A 77 12.38 6.17 -9.88
CA ILE A 77 11.60 6.62 -11.03
C ILE A 77 11.14 5.43 -11.89
N PRO A 78 11.99 4.42 -12.19
CA PRO A 78 11.51 3.23 -12.91
C PRO A 78 10.35 2.51 -12.25
N MET A 79 10.32 2.42 -10.91
CA MET A 79 9.18 1.83 -10.21
C MET A 79 7.89 2.58 -10.49
N VAL A 80 7.96 3.92 -10.48
CA VAL A 80 6.82 4.78 -10.77
C VAL A 80 6.38 4.63 -12.23
N GLU A 81 7.33 4.62 -13.15
CA GLU A 81 7.02 4.51 -14.57
C GLU A 81 6.38 3.17 -14.93
N ASP A 82 6.85 2.08 -14.31
CA ASP A 82 6.37 0.72 -14.59
C ASP A 82 5.03 0.42 -13.93
N ALA A 83 4.63 1.16 -12.90
CA ALA A 83 3.39 0.92 -12.19
C ALA A 83 2.18 1.37 -13.03
N ASP A 84 1.10 0.60 -12.96
CA ASP A 84 -0.19 0.97 -13.57
C ASP A 84 -1.03 1.79 -12.59
N LEU A 85 -0.94 1.50 -11.30
CA LEU A 85 -1.59 2.24 -10.23
C LEU A 85 -0.61 2.42 -9.08
N ILE A 86 -0.61 3.61 -8.50
CA ILE A 86 0.25 3.96 -7.36
C ILE A 86 -0.61 4.51 -6.25
N PHE A 87 -0.42 3.98 -5.04
CA PHE A 87 -1.17 4.43 -3.86
C PHE A 87 -0.20 4.94 -2.80
N ALA A 88 -0.37 6.20 -2.41
CA ALA A 88 0.37 6.81 -1.32
C ALA A 88 -0.48 6.84 -0.05
N MET A 89 0.16 6.82 1.11
CA MET A 89 -0.51 6.82 2.40
C MET A 89 -0.86 8.23 2.87
N GLU A 90 -0.04 9.22 2.48
CA GLU A 90 -0.22 10.62 2.88
C GLU A 90 0.04 11.56 1.71
N HIS A 91 -0.54 12.76 1.82
CA HIS A 91 -0.40 13.79 0.80
C HIS A 91 1.04 14.11 0.45
N PHE A 92 1.93 14.22 1.45
CA PHE A 92 3.31 14.58 1.15
C PHE A 92 4.03 13.51 0.33
N GLN A 93 3.69 12.24 0.49
CA GLN A 93 4.25 11.16 -0.32
C GLN A 93 3.73 11.26 -1.76
N LEU A 94 2.45 11.56 -1.92
CA LEU A 94 1.86 11.75 -3.24
C LEU A 94 2.51 12.92 -3.97
N GLU A 95 2.71 14.04 -3.27
CA GLU A 95 3.39 15.22 -3.81
C GLU A 95 4.82 14.89 -4.22
N GLU A 96 5.53 14.10 -3.39
CA GLU A 96 6.90 13.70 -3.69
C GLU A 96 6.98 12.79 -4.92
N ILE A 97 6.03 11.86 -5.08
CA ILE A 97 5.93 11.03 -6.29
C ILE A 97 5.75 11.91 -7.53
N LEU A 98 4.81 12.86 -7.47
CA LEU A 98 4.50 13.73 -8.60
C LEU A 98 5.63 14.72 -8.90
N ARG A 99 6.38 15.14 -7.88
CA ARG A 99 7.56 15.99 -8.06
C ARG A 99 8.66 15.24 -8.82
N ARG A 100 8.90 13.98 -8.45
CA ARG A 100 9.94 13.16 -9.08
C ARG A 100 9.53 12.67 -10.46
N ALA A 101 8.24 12.38 -10.65
CA ALA A 101 7.72 11.81 -11.88
C ALA A 101 6.33 12.40 -12.19
N PRO A 102 6.28 13.61 -12.80
CA PRO A 102 5.00 14.26 -13.11
C PRO A 102 4.06 13.43 -13.98
N SER A 103 4.59 12.51 -14.76
CA SER A 103 3.79 11.61 -15.61
C SER A 103 2.89 10.67 -14.80
N ALA A 104 3.13 10.52 -13.48
CA ALA A 104 2.32 9.66 -12.62
C ALA A 104 0.96 10.29 -12.25
N LYS A 105 0.69 11.52 -12.66
CA LYS A 105 -0.50 12.28 -12.30
C LYS A 105 -1.81 11.50 -12.53
N ASP A 106 -1.91 10.75 -13.61
CA ASP A 106 -3.14 10.07 -13.98
C ASP A 106 -3.27 8.65 -13.38
N LYS A 107 -2.29 8.22 -12.57
CA LYS A 107 -2.28 6.87 -12.00
C LYS A 107 -1.90 6.81 -10.53
N ALA A 108 -1.65 7.96 -9.89
CA ALA A 108 -1.27 8.04 -8.48
C ALA A 108 -2.40 8.63 -7.64
N TYR A 109 -2.71 7.97 -6.52
CA TYR A 109 -3.84 8.29 -5.66
C TYR A 109 -3.47 8.14 -4.19
N LEU A 110 -4.23 8.82 -3.33
CA LEU A 110 -4.22 8.50 -1.90
C LEU A 110 -5.00 7.21 -1.69
N LEU A 111 -4.47 6.31 -0.89
CA LEU A 111 -5.08 4.99 -0.68
C LEU A 111 -6.41 5.08 0.06
N LYS A 112 -6.46 5.83 1.17
CA LYS A 112 -7.63 5.82 2.07
C LYS A 112 -8.95 6.19 1.38
N PRO A 113 -9.03 7.28 0.58
CA PRO A 113 -10.29 7.64 -0.08
C PRO A 113 -10.56 6.87 -1.38
N TYR A 114 -9.61 6.10 -1.88
CA TYR A 114 -9.75 5.44 -3.18
C TYR A 114 -10.95 4.49 -3.19
N GLY A 115 -11.79 4.61 -4.21
CA GLY A 115 -12.96 3.74 -4.37
C GLY A 115 -14.15 4.09 -3.49
N LEU A 116 -14.03 5.13 -2.64
CA LEU A 116 -15.17 5.61 -1.86
C LEU A 116 -16.00 6.59 -2.67
N PRO A 117 -17.34 6.58 -2.50
CA PRO A 117 -18.17 7.66 -3.03
C PRO A 117 -17.73 8.99 -2.44
N THR A 118 -17.89 10.09 -3.19
CA THR A 118 -17.48 11.42 -2.74
C THR A 118 -18.10 11.78 -1.37
N ALA A 119 -19.33 11.37 -1.14
CA ALA A 119 -20.04 11.62 0.14
C ALA A 119 -19.39 10.90 1.33
N ASP A 120 -18.69 9.77 1.08
CA ASP A 120 -18.06 8.96 2.13
C ASP A 120 -16.58 9.28 2.29
N ALA A 121 -16.03 10.11 1.42
CA ALA A 121 -14.60 10.46 1.41
C ALA A 121 -14.28 11.65 2.34
N GLU A 122 -15.13 11.93 3.32
CA GLU A 122 -14.91 13.00 4.27
C GLU A 122 -13.95 12.59 5.37
N GLY A 123 -13.32 13.57 5.99
CA GLY A 123 -12.38 13.38 7.08
C GLY A 123 -10.94 13.41 6.59
N ASN A 124 -10.03 12.89 7.39
CA ASN A 124 -8.60 12.89 7.06
C ASN A 124 -8.30 11.87 5.97
N PRO A 125 -7.86 12.30 4.77
CA PRO A 125 -7.54 11.37 3.69
C PRO A 125 -6.20 10.65 3.88
N ASN A 126 -5.42 11.04 4.88
CA ASN A 126 -4.12 10.45 5.18
C ASN A 126 -4.26 9.29 6.16
N ILE A 127 -3.34 8.33 6.05
CA ILE A 127 -3.16 7.25 7.02
C ILE A 127 -1.88 7.59 7.78
N PRO A 128 -1.97 8.06 9.03
CA PRO A 128 -0.80 8.50 9.80
C PRO A 128 0.20 7.37 10.04
N ASP A 129 1.48 7.74 10.17
CA ASP A 129 2.57 6.80 10.42
C ASP A 129 2.50 6.24 11.85
N PRO A 130 2.37 4.91 12.03
CA PRO A 130 2.31 4.32 13.36
C PRO A 130 3.69 4.09 13.98
N ILE A 131 4.78 4.36 13.27
CA ILE A 131 6.13 4.04 13.75
C ILE A 131 6.43 4.67 15.10
N GLY A 132 6.98 3.89 16.03
CA GLY A 132 7.26 4.35 17.39
C GLY A 132 6.04 4.46 18.29
N LYS A 133 4.86 4.09 17.80
CA LYS A 133 3.61 4.14 18.56
C LYS A 133 3.26 2.75 19.12
N PRO A 134 2.35 2.70 20.11
CA PRO A 134 1.88 1.41 20.65
C PRO A 134 1.16 0.54 19.62
N LEU A 135 1.02 -0.74 19.93
CA LEU A 135 0.36 -1.71 19.06
C LEU A 135 -1.05 -1.27 18.65
N GLU A 136 -1.79 -0.64 19.56
CA GLU A 136 -3.16 -0.16 19.28
C GLU A 136 -3.21 0.81 18.12
N VAL A 137 -2.19 1.64 17.95
CA VAL A 137 -2.09 2.58 16.83
C VAL A 137 -1.84 1.80 15.52
N TYR A 138 -1.02 0.75 15.57
CA TYR A 138 -0.82 -0.13 14.43
C TYR A 138 -2.12 -0.85 14.04
N GLU A 139 -2.91 -1.27 15.01
CA GLU A 139 -4.19 -1.93 14.75
C GLU A 139 -5.18 -0.99 14.04
N VAL A 140 -5.25 0.27 14.44
CA VAL A 140 -6.08 1.28 13.76
C VAL A 140 -5.58 1.49 12.33
N CYS A 141 -4.27 1.66 12.17
CA CYS A 141 -3.63 1.81 10.86
C CYS A 141 -3.95 0.62 9.95
N TYR A 142 -3.80 -0.59 10.48
CA TYR A 142 -4.11 -1.83 9.77
C TYR A 142 -5.58 -1.89 9.32
N SER A 143 -6.51 -1.51 10.19
CA SER A 143 -7.94 -1.50 9.85
C SER A 143 -8.26 -0.55 8.69
N GLU A 144 -7.68 0.64 8.71
CA GLU A 144 -7.86 1.61 7.64
C GLU A 144 -7.28 1.11 6.33
N ILE A 145 -6.08 0.53 6.37
CA ILE A 145 -5.42 -0.01 5.19
C ILE A 145 -6.19 -1.20 4.64
N ARG A 146 -6.64 -2.11 5.50
CA ARG A 146 -7.39 -3.28 5.08
C ARG A 146 -8.67 -2.91 4.33
N ALA A 147 -9.43 -1.96 4.88
CA ALA A 147 -10.66 -1.50 4.24
C ALA A 147 -10.38 -0.91 2.85
N ALA A 148 -9.33 -0.09 2.74
CA ALA A 148 -8.96 0.52 1.47
C ALA A 148 -8.43 -0.51 0.46
N VAL A 149 -7.60 -1.46 0.92
CA VAL A 149 -7.07 -2.52 0.05
C VAL A 149 -8.19 -3.42 -0.47
N ASP A 150 -9.22 -3.68 0.33
CA ASP A 150 -10.39 -4.42 -0.13
C ASP A 150 -11.07 -3.71 -1.32
N ARG A 151 -11.16 -2.38 -1.29
CA ARG A 151 -11.71 -1.61 -2.41
C ARG A 151 -10.81 -1.70 -3.64
N VAL A 152 -9.49 -1.62 -3.44
CA VAL A 152 -8.54 -1.79 -4.55
C VAL A 152 -8.69 -3.18 -5.15
N ALA A 153 -8.76 -4.22 -4.33
CA ALA A 153 -8.93 -5.60 -4.79
C ALA A 153 -10.20 -5.76 -5.63
N LYS A 154 -11.31 -5.19 -5.17
CA LYS A 154 -12.57 -5.23 -5.94
C LYS A 154 -12.42 -4.57 -7.30
N SER A 155 -11.70 -3.45 -7.37
CA SER A 155 -11.46 -2.76 -8.65
C SER A 155 -10.61 -3.60 -9.60
N LEU A 156 -9.88 -4.58 -9.08
CA LEU A 156 -9.05 -5.50 -9.87
C LEU A 156 -9.78 -6.81 -10.21
N GLY A 157 -11.04 -6.94 -9.82
CA GLY A 157 -11.85 -8.11 -10.13
C GLY A 157 -11.96 -9.15 -9.01
N VAL A 158 -11.44 -8.87 -7.82
CA VAL A 158 -11.59 -9.77 -6.67
C VAL A 158 -13.02 -9.65 -6.14
N ALA A 159 -13.71 -10.80 -6.03
CA ALA A 159 -15.06 -10.82 -5.51
C ALA A 159 -15.11 -10.49 -4.01
N SER A 160 -16.21 -9.87 -3.59
CA SER A 160 -16.47 -9.64 -2.16
C SER A 160 -16.73 -10.97 -1.47
N THR A 161 -16.12 -11.17 -0.31
CA THR A 161 -16.41 -12.32 0.56
C THR A 161 -17.51 -11.96 1.54
#